data_4eb152a1be6c9add097c36e56e582e92
#
_entry.id   4eb152a1be6c9add097c36e56e582e92
#
_cell.length_a   1.000
_cell.length_b   1.000
_cell.length_c   1.000
_cell.angle_alpha   90.00
_cell.angle_beta   90.00
_cell.angle_gamma   90.00
#
_symmetry.space_group_name_H-M   'P 1'
#
loop_
_entity.id
_entity.type
_entity.pdbx_description
1 polymer ?
#
loop_
_entity_poly.entity_id
_entity_poly.type
_entity_poly.pdbx_seq_one_letter_code
_entity_poly.pdbx_strand_id
1 'polypeptide(L)'
;MQLTQLKRLFILCLLQAFSLNSQAATVLVAVASNFTKPMTEIAEAFEKATGHSANLAFGSSGKFVSQLENGGPFEVFLSADTSHPAELEKSGFAVSGSQFTYAVGKLVLWSATPGLVDDQGQVLSKGGFKHLALADPKLAPYGAAAMEVMKNLNVLDKLQPLFVLGENIAQTYQFISTGNAELGFIALSQVIGKDGKITEGSGWIVPSNLHSPIFQDAILLKKGAENPAAPALLKFLKSPEAQAIIRKYGYDLADQP
;
A
#
# COMPACT_ATOMS: atom_id res chain seq x y z
N MET A 1 -65.51 11.12 2.44
CA MET A 1 -64.75 9.85 2.54
C MET A 1 -63.75 9.63 1.42
N GLN A 2 -63.91 10.20 0.21
CA GLN A 2 -63.01 10.02 -0.92
C GLN A 2 -61.70 10.87 -0.88
N LEU A 3 -61.72 12.07 -0.27
CA LEU A 3 -60.58 12.96 -0.25
C LEU A 3 -59.42 12.48 0.71
N THR A 4 -59.79 11.74 1.74
CA THR A 4 -58.84 11.16 2.69
C THR A 4 -58.11 9.95 2.18
N GLN A 5 -58.71 9.19 1.29
CA GLN A 5 -58.08 8.03 0.64
C GLN A 5 -57.06 8.48 -0.42
N LEU A 6 -57.38 9.56 -1.16
CA LEU A 6 -56.46 10.10 -2.19
C LEU A 6 -55.19 10.68 -1.59
N LYS A 7 -55.27 11.34 -0.44
CA LYS A 7 -54.10 11.85 0.33
C LYS A 7 -53.22 10.74 0.89
N ARG A 8 -53.79 9.61 1.33
CA ARG A 8 -53.01 8.45 1.78
C ARG A 8 -52.30 7.73 0.67
N LEU A 9 -52.89 7.64 -0.53
CA LEU A 9 -52.28 7.05 -1.70
C LEU A 9 -51.08 7.90 -2.20
N PHE A 10 -51.21 9.25 -2.18
CA PHE A 10 -50.14 10.17 -2.56
C PHE A 10 -48.95 10.15 -1.63
N ILE A 11 -49.16 9.99 -0.32
CA ILE A 11 -48.10 9.88 0.70
C ILE A 11 -47.38 8.53 0.58
N LEU A 12 -48.10 7.43 0.23
CA LEU A 12 -47.46 6.13 0.00
C LEU A 12 -46.58 6.08 -1.26
N CYS A 13 -46.95 6.80 -2.32
CA CYS A 13 -46.14 6.92 -3.54
C CYS A 13 -44.90 7.80 -3.35
N LEU A 14 -44.94 8.82 -2.46
CA LEU A 14 -43.77 9.65 -2.15
C LEU A 14 -42.72 8.93 -1.28
N LEU A 15 -43.11 7.95 -0.50
CA LEU A 15 -42.19 7.14 0.31
C LEU A 15 -41.45 6.06 -0.48
N GLN A 16 -41.92 5.69 -1.68
CA GLN A 16 -41.23 4.72 -2.55
C GLN A 16 -40.20 5.36 -3.50
N ALA A 17 -40.15 6.69 -3.61
CA ALA A 17 -39.26 7.39 -4.55
C ALA A 17 -37.81 7.61 -4.00
N PHE A 18 -37.49 7.20 -2.77
CA PHE A 18 -36.16 7.37 -2.18
C PHE A 18 -35.44 6.04 -1.90
N SER A 19 -35.75 4.99 -2.63
CA SER A 19 -34.78 3.93 -2.79
C SER A 19 -33.72 4.44 -3.78
N LEU A 20 -32.76 5.19 -3.29
CA LEU A 20 -31.49 5.38 -3.98
C LEU A 20 -30.91 3.96 -4.15
N ASN A 21 -31.21 3.34 -5.30
CA ASN A 21 -30.45 2.18 -5.74
C ASN A 21 -28.99 2.63 -5.83
N SER A 22 -28.23 2.48 -4.75
CA SER A 22 -26.78 2.48 -4.82
C SER A 22 -26.42 1.31 -5.72
N GLN A 23 -26.33 1.56 -7.03
CA GLN A 23 -25.91 0.56 -7.98
C GLN A 23 -24.49 0.14 -7.60
N ALA A 24 -24.28 -1.15 -7.40
CA ALA A 24 -22.95 -1.69 -7.17
C ALA A 24 -22.02 -1.24 -8.30
N ALA A 25 -20.89 -0.64 -7.94
CA ALA A 25 -19.90 -0.16 -8.89
C ALA A 25 -18.53 -0.77 -8.54
N THR A 26 -17.67 -0.88 -9.54
CA THR A 26 -16.32 -1.39 -9.39
C THR A 26 -15.32 -0.25 -9.57
N VAL A 27 -14.36 -0.11 -8.66
CA VAL A 27 -13.26 0.84 -8.77
C VAL A 27 -11.97 0.14 -9.17
N LEU A 28 -11.22 0.70 -10.12
CA LEU A 28 -9.91 0.19 -10.52
C LEU A 28 -8.81 0.91 -9.73
N VAL A 29 -8.03 0.15 -8.96
CA VAL A 29 -7.10 0.67 -7.97
C VAL A 29 -5.66 0.29 -8.32
N ALA A 30 -4.79 1.29 -8.44
CA ALA A 30 -3.34 1.09 -8.47
C ALA A 30 -2.82 1.04 -7.03
N VAL A 31 -2.13 -0.03 -6.66
CA VAL A 31 -1.68 -0.27 -5.29
C VAL A 31 -0.19 -0.59 -5.25
N ALA A 32 0.57 0.14 -4.44
CA ALA A 32 1.96 -0.19 -4.19
C ALA A 32 2.09 -1.61 -3.61
N SER A 33 2.97 -2.43 -4.17
CA SER A 33 3.01 -3.88 -3.95
C SER A 33 3.34 -4.32 -2.53
N ASN A 34 3.89 -3.44 -1.69
CA ASN A 34 4.04 -3.69 -0.25
C ASN A 34 2.69 -3.86 0.46
N PHE A 35 1.63 -3.26 -0.09
CA PHE A 35 0.29 -3.24 0.49
C PHE A 35 -0.63 -4.33 -0.09
N THR A 36 -0.09 -5.31 -0.84
CA THR A 36 -0.86 -6.37 -1.51
C THR A 36 -1.76 -7.14 -0.54
N LYS A 37 -1.18 -7.74 0.51
CA LYS A 37 -1.95 -8.54 1.47
C LYS A 37 -3.04 -7.74 2.19
N PRO A 38 -2.73 -6.58 2.81
CA PRO A 38 -3.75 -5.80 3.49
C PRO A 38 -4.82 -5.26 2.54
N MET A 39 -4.46 -4.80 1.33
CA MET A 39 -5.44 -4.27 0.39
C MET A 39 -6.39 -5.35 -0.15
N THR A 40 -5.91 -6.58 -0.33
CA THR A 40 -6.78 -7.71 -0.70
C THR A 40 -7.85 -7.95 0.36
N GLU A 41 -7.47 -8.00 1.66
CA GLU A 41 -8.42 -8.16 2.77
C GLU A 41 -9.35 -6.94 2.91
N ILE A 42 -8.82 -5.73 2.72
CA ILE A 42 -9.62 -4.49 2.72
C ILE A 42 -10.64 -4.48 1.59
N ALA A 43 -10.29 -4.95 0.38
CA ALA A 43 -11.20 -5.01 -0.75
C ALA A 43 -12.39 -5.95 -0.50
N GLU A 44 -12.15 -7.11 0.12
CA GLU A 44 -13.21 -8.03 0.55
C GLU A 44 -14.13 -7.40 1.62
N ALA A 45 -13.55 -6.73 2.61
CA ALA A 45 -14.30 -6.02 3.65
C ALA A 45 -15.10 -4.84 3.08
N PHE A 46 -14.51 -4.09 2.14
CA PHE A 46 -15.15 -2.99 1.43
C PHE A 46 -16.37 -3.45 0.63
N GLU A 47 -16.25 -4.55 -0.12
CA GLU A 47 -17.35 -5.11 -0.89
C GLU A 47 -18.49 -5.55 0.03
N LYS A 48 -18.16 -6.25 1.13
CA LYS A 48 -19.14 -6.67 2.13
C LYS A 48 -19.87 -5.50 2.79
N ALA A 49 -19.14 -4.42 3.08
CA ALA A 49 -19.69 -3.26 3.79
C ALA A 49 -20.52 -2.32 2.90
N THR A 50 -20.19 -2.24 1.61
CA THR A 50 -20.74 -1.21 0.71
C THR A 50 -21.50 -1.75 -0.50
N GLY A 51 -21.27 -3.00 -0.87
CA GLY A 51 -21.75 -3.59 -2.13
C GLY A 51 -20.94 -3.15 -3.37
N HIS A 52 -19.99 -2.22 -3.23
CA HIS A 52 -19.04 -1.88 -4.29
C HIS A 52 -17.86 -2.84 -4.27
N SER A 53 -17.23 -3.06 -5.43
CA SER A 53 -16.02 -3.89 -5.53
C SER A 53 -14.79 -3.07 -5.94
N ALA A 54 -13.61 -3.61 -5.66
CA ALA A 54 -12.33 -3.01 -6.04
C ALA A 54 -11.50 -4.01 -6.86
N ASN A 55 -11.13 -3.63 -8.08
CA ASN A 55 -10.19 -4.36 -8.92
C ASN A 55 -8.78 -3.82 -8.66
N LEU A 56 -7.89 -4.66 -8.16
CA LEU A 56 -6.58 -4.28 -7.67
C LEU A 56 -5.49 -4.60 -8.70
N ALA A 57 -4.62 -3.63 -8.98
CA ALA A 57 -3.38 -3.84 -9.71
C ALA A 57 -2.21 -3.50 -8.79
N PHE A 58 -1.19 -4.36 -8.74
CA PHE A 58 -0.04 -4.22 -7.85
C PHE A 58 1.24 -3.93 -8.63
N GLY A 59 2.03 -2.97 -8.14
CA GLY A 59 3.28 -2.56 -8.79
C GLY A 59 4.11 -1.62 -7.93
N SER A 60 5.16 -1.00 -8.50
CA SER A 60 5.89 0.08 -7.83
C SER A 60 5.17 1.43 -7.98
N SER A 61 5.32 2.31 -6.98
CA SER A 61 4.69 3.63 -7.00
C SER A 61 5.09 4.44 -8.23
N GLY A 62 6.38 4.51 -8.55
CA GLY A 62 6.88 5.28 -9.70
C GLY A 62 6.43 4.71 -11.05
N LYS A 63 6.28 3.38 -11.18
CA LYS A 63 5.74 2.78 -12.41
C LYS A 63 4.26 3.13 -12.62
N PHE A 64 3.48 3.17 -11.53
CA PHE A 64 2.09 3.62 -11.63
C PHE A 64 1.98 5.09 -12.03
N VAL A 65 2.84 5.99 -11.50
CA VAL A 65 2.89 7.39 -11.98
C VAL A 65 3.11 7.42 -13.49
N SER A 66 4.13 6.72 -14.00
CA SER A 66 4.39 6.67 -15.45
C SER A 66 3.19 6.12 -16.23
N GLN A 67 2.49 5.10 -15.73
CA GLN A 67 1.30 4.57 -16.39
C GLN A 67 0.14 5.59 -16.39
N LEU A 68 -0.07 6.29 -15.27
CA LEU A 68 -1.13 7.30 -15.13
C LEU A 68 -0.91 8.49 -16.06
N GLU A 69 0.31 8.98 -16.17
CA GLU A 69 0.70 10.05 -17.10
C GLU A 69 0.51 9.64 -18.56
N ASN A 70 0.66 8.35 -18.88
CA ASN A 70 0.41 7.77 -20.19
C ASN A 70 -1.03 7.25 -20.39
N GLY A 71 -1.97 7.71 -19.56
CA GLY A 71 -3.39 7.43 -19.73
C GLY A 71 -3.90 6.16 -19.07
N GLY A 72 -3.16 5.58 -18.12
CA GLY A 72 -3.59 4.42 -17.33
C GLY A 72 -5.02 4.56 -16.80
N PRO A 73 -5.80 3.45 -16.73
CA PRO A 73 -7.25 3.52 -16.48
C PRO A 73 -7.62 3.58 -14.99
N PHE A 74 -6.65 3.77 -14.09
CA PHE A 74 -6.87 3.72 -12.65
C PHE A 74 -7.70 4.91 -12.15
N GLU A 75 -8.48 4.67 -11.10
CA GLU A 75 -9.41 5.60 -10.49
C GLU A 75 -8.99 6.03 -9.07
N VAL A 76 -8.26 5.15 -8.39
CA VAL A 76 -7.64 5.40 -7.07
C VAL A 76 -6.19 4.93 -7.12
N PHE A 77 -5.30 5.67 -6.47
CA PHE A 77 -3.89 5.29 -6.31
C PHE A 77 -3.51 5.25 -4.83
N LEU A 78 -2.97 4.11 -4.39
CA LEU A 78 -2.36 3.90 -3.08
C LEU A 78 -0.85 3.77 -3.27
N SER A 79 -0.13 4.84 -2.97
CA SER A 79 1.33 4.91 -3.07
C SER A 79 2.01 4.44 -1.77
N ALA A 80 3.27 4.02 -1.89
CA ALA A 80 4.13 3.74 -0.74
C ALA A 80 4.92 4.97 -0.26
N ASP A 81 4.57 6.16 -0.73
CA ASP A 81 5.09 7.46 -0.29
C ASP A 81 4.04 8.57 -0.42
N THR A 82 4.42 9.79 -0.06
CA THR A 82 3.58 10.99 -0.15
C THR A 82 3.86 11.80 -1.43
N SER A 83 5.04 11.64 -2.03
CA SER A 83 5.53 12.48 -3.13
C SER A 83 4.86 12.16 -4.46
N HIS A 84 4.69 10.89 -4.81
CA HIS A 84 4.04 10.48 -6.05
C HIS A 84 2.56 10.92 -6.14
N PRO A 85 1.72 10.75 -5.09
CA PRO A 85 0.37 11.33 -5.09
C PRO A 85 0.37 12.85 -5.24
N ALA A 86 1.26 13.56 -4.54
CA ALA A 86 1.38 15.03 -4.64
C ALA A 86 1.80 15.49 -6.05
N GLU A 87 2.68 14.75 -6.72
CA GLU A 87 3.08 14.99 -8.10
C GLU A 87 1.90 14.85 -9.07
N LEU A 88 1.11 13.78 -8.93
CA LEU A 88 -0.10 13.55 -9.73
C LEU A 88 -1.16 14.63 -9.50
N GLU A 89 -1.32 15.12 -8.27
CA GLU A 89 -2.21 16.24 -7.98
C GLU A 89 -1.72 17.52 -8.67
N LYS A 90 -0.44 17.86 -8.52
CA LYS A 90 0.20 19.03 -9.14
C LYS A 90 0.12 18.99 -10.67
N SER A 91 0.31 17.82 -11.25
CA SER A 91 0.27 17.58 -12.71
C SER A 91 -1.17 17.46 -13.25
N GLY A 92 -2.18 17.55 -12.38
CA GLY A 92 -3.58 17.56 -12.75
C GLY A 92 -4.19 16.19 -13.10
N PHE A 93 -3.56 15.07 -12.70
CA PHE A 93 -4.11 13.72 -12.87
C PHE A 93 -4.99 13.28 -11.70
N ALA A 94 -4.89 13.96 -10.56
CA ALA A 94 -5.67 13.65 -9.37
C ALA A 94 -6.64 14.78 -8.99
N VAL A 95 -7.60 14.45 -8.12
CA VAL A 95 -8.56 15.41 -7.55
C VAL A 95 -7.90 16.13 -6.39
N SER A 96 -7.86 17.47 -6.48
CA SER A 96 -7.20 18.30 -5.49
C SER A 96 -7.79 18.13 -4.08
N GLY A 97 -6.91 18.06 -3.07
CA GLY A 97 -7.28 17.90 -1.67
C GLY A 97 -7.79 16.50 -1.29
N SER A 98 -7.69 15.51 -2.20
CA SER A 98 -8.12 14.14 -1.91
C SER A 98 -7.02 13.26 -1.31
N GLN A 99 -5.77 13.72 -1.31
CA GLN A 99 -4.62 13.00 -0.76
C GLN A 99 -4.70 12.90 0.77
N PHE A 100 -4.38 11.72 1.31
CA PHE A 100 -4.22 11.51 2.75
C PHE A 100 -3.34 10.30 3.03
N THR A 101 -2.65 10.31 4.18
CA THR A 101 -1.85 9.17 4.65
C THR A 101 -2.76 8.09 5.22
N TYR A 102 -2.68 6.87 4.64
CA TYR A 102 -3.46 5.72 5.09
C TYR A 102 -2.65 4.75 5.96
N ALA A 103 -1.32 4.75 5.85
CA ALA A 103 -0.43 3.85 6.60
C ALA A 103 0.99 4.41 6.74
N VAL A 104 1.74 3.91 7.73
CA VAL A 104 3.19 4.11 7.86
C VAL A 104 3.87 2.76 7.80
N GLY A 105 4.71 2.55 6.78
CA GLY A 105 5.37 1.28 6.52
C GLY A 105 6.58 1.03 7.40
N LYS A 106 6.94 -0.25 7.55
CA LYS A 106 8.17 -0.68 8.25
C LYS A 106 9.05 -1.49 7.31
N LEU A 107 10.33 -1.17 7.31
CA LEU A 107 11.36 -1.84 6.54
C LEU A 107 11.95 -2.99 7.34
N VAL A 108 12.23 -4.11 6.69
CA VAL A 108 12.86 -5.29 7.28
C VAL A 108 14.01 -5.75 6.40
N LEU A 109 15.18 -5.98 6.99
CA LEU A 109 16.19 -6.82 6.37
C LEU A 109 15.82 -8.27 6.66
N TRP A 110 15.62 -9.08 5.63
CA TRP A 110 15.10 -10.45 5.76
C TRP A 110 15.88 -11.44 4.90
N SER A 111 15.92 -12.68 5.39
CA SER A 111 16.39 -13.86 4.65
C SER A 111 15.44 -15.02 4.86
N ALA A 112 15.25 -15.84 3.82
CA ALA A 112 14.55 -17.12 3.94
C ALA A 112 15.35 -18.15 4.77
N THR A 113 16.66 -17.94 4.94
CA THR A 113 17.52 -18.82 5.74
C THR A 113 17.43 -18.45 7.22
N PRO A 114 17.02 -19.36 8.11
CA PRO A 114 17.00 -19.11 9.55
C PRO A 114 18.39 -18.73 10.08
N GLY A 115 18.46 -17.70 10.91
CA GLY A 115 19.68 -17.26 11.58
C GLY A 115 20.70 -16.52 10.70
N LEU A 116 20.45 -16.31 9.42
CA LEU A 116 21.35 -15.53 8.56
C LEU A 116 21.32 -14.04 8.91
N VAL A 117 20.16 -13.50 9.19
CA VAL A 117 19.96 -12.12 9.64
C VAL A 117 19.76 -12.14 11.14
N ASP A 118 20.67 -11.48 11.87
CA ASP A 118 20.57 -11.26 13.32
C ASP A 118 19.62 -10.10 13.63
N ASP A 119 19.23 -9.94 14.88
CA ASP A 119 18.28 -8.95 15.37
C ASP A 119 18.82 -7.50 15.38
N GLN A 120 20.05 -7.28 14.93
CA GLN A 120 20.72 -5.97 14.85
C GLN A 120 21.19 -5.64 13.42
N GLY A 121 20.96 -6.54 12.43
CA GLY A 121 21.38 -6.35 11.04
C GLY A 121 22.89 -6.36 10.83
N GLN A 122 23.68 -6.92 11.78
CA GLN A 122 25.15 -6.93 11.72
C GLN A 122 25.70 -7.67 10.51
N VAL A 123 24.91 -8.56 9.90
CA VAL A 123 25.26 -9.26 8.67
C VAL A 123 25.63 -8.29 7.54
N LEU A 124 25.06 -7.09 7.49
CA LEU A 124 25.41 -6.07 6.48
C LEU A 124 26.88 -5.62 6.57
N SER A 125 27.42 -5.50 7.78
CA SER A 125 28.82 -5.14 8.01
C SER A 125 29.74 -6.36 7.97
N LYS A 126 29.33 -7.49 8.53
CA LYS A 126 30.10 -8.74 8.56
C LYS A 126 30.27 -9.35 7.18
N GLY A 127 29.25 -9.28 6.32
CA GLY A 127 29.23 -9.95 5.02
C GLY A 127 28.87 -11.42 5.14
N GLY A 128 29.38 -12.25 4.22
CA GLY A 128 29.09 -13.69 4.17
C GLY A 128 27.95 -14.04 3.21
N PHE A 129 27.54 -13.13 2.35
CA PHE A 129 26.54 -13.29 1.29
C PHE A 129 27.08 -12.70 -0.01
N LYS A 130 26.50 -13.10 -1.13
CA LYS A 130 26.89 -12.67 -2.48
C LYS A 130 25.90 -11.70 -3.12
N HIS A 131 24.63 -11.78 -2.74
CA HIS A 131 23.55 -11.00 -3.32
C HIS A 131 22.69 -10.37 -2.21
N LEU A 132 22.39 -9.08 -2.37
CA LEU A 132 21.50 -8.32 -1.50
C LEU A 132 20.36 -7.77 -2.36
N ALA A 133 19.15 -8.28 -2.15
CA ALA A 133 17.98 -7.83 -2.88
C ALA A 133 17.39 -6.55 -2.28
N LEU A 134 17.02 -5.61 -3.13
CA LEU A 134 16.22 -4.44 -2.77
C LEU A 134 15.36 -4.01 -3.96
N ALA A 135 14.28 -3.30 -3.71
CA ALA A 135 13.49 -2.72 -4.79
C ALA A 135 14.28 -1.55 -5.42
N ASP A 136 14.12 -1.34 -6.73
CA ASP A 136 14.79 -0.23 -7.41
C ASP A 136 14.45 1.11 -6.72
N PRO A 137 15.42 1.81 -6.12
CA PRO A 137 15.18 3.03 -5.36
C PRO A 137 14.62 4.19 -6.21
N LYS A 138 14.74 4.10 -7.55
CA LYS A 138 14.13 5.08 -8.47
C LYS A 138 12.63 4.87 -8.67
N LEU A 139 12.13 3.67 -8.39
CA LEU A 139 10.75 3.26 -8.65
C LEU A 139 9.96 2.98 -7.38
N ALA A 140 10.64 2.60 -6.30
CA ALA A 140 10.01 2.05 -5.11
C ALA A 140 10.51 2.73 -3.82
N PRO A 141 9.64 3.33 -3.01
CA PRO A 141 9.99 4.02 -1.77
C PRO A 141 10.73 3.12 -0.75
N TYR A 142 10.37 1.85 -0.66
CA TYR A 142 11.11 0.90 0.19
C TYR A 142 12.55 0.68 -0.25
N GLY A 143 12.82 0.76 -1.55
CA GLY A 143 14.18 0.73 -2.07
C GLY A 143 14.98 1.98 -1.69
N ALA A 144 14.36 3.15 -1.77
CA ALA A 144 14.96 4.41 -1.31
C ALA A 144 15.28 4.35 0.20
N ALA A 145 14.35 3.86 1.03
CA ALA A 145 14.58 3.67 2.46
C ALA A 145 15.74 2.68 2.74
N ALA A 146 15.87 1.60 1.98
CA ALA A 146 16.99 0.66 2.09
C ALA A 146 18.34 1.34 1.80
N MET A 147 18.39 2.22 0.80
CA MET A 147 19.58 3.02 0.50
C MET A 147 19.96 3.95 1.66
N GLU A 148 18.97 4.61 2.28
CA GLU A 148 19.20 5.45 3.47
C GLU A 148 19.80 4.64 4.63
N VAL A 149 19.24 3.46 4.92
CA VAL A 149 19.75 2.56 5.96
C VAL A 149 21.21 2.22 5.72
N MET A 150 21.55 1.75 4.52
CA MET A 150 22.93 1.36 4.21
C MET A 150 23.89 2.55 4.23
N LYS A 151 23.43 3.74 3.84
CA LYS A 151 24.21 4.98 3.95
C LYS A 151 24.45 5.36 5.41
N ASN A 152 23.42 5.31 6.25
CA ASN A 152 23.52 5.67 7.68
C ASN A 152 24.37 4.66 8.46
N LEU A 153 24.42 3.42 8.01
CA LEU A 153 25.33 2.39 8.56
C LEU A 153 26.75 2.43 7.95
N ASN A 154 27.02 3.33 6.99
CA ASN A 154 28.31 3.43 6.27
C ASN A 154 28.72 2.12 5.56
N VAL A 155 27.74 1.36 5.04
CA VAL A 155 28.00 0.09 4.32
C VAL A 155 27.57 0.14 2.84
N LEU A 156 26.99 1.25 2.36
CA LEU A 156 26.43 1.36 1.02
C LEU A 156 27.44 1.03 -0.06
N ASP A 157 28.60 1.70 -0.08
CA ASP A 157 29.61 1.54 -1.11
C ASP A 157 30.15 0.10 -1.20
N LYS A 158 30.26 -0.55 -0.04
CA LYS A 158 30.66 -1.95 0.07
C LYS A 158 29.62 -2.91 -0.51
N LEU A 159 28.34 -2.61 -0.27
CA LEU A 159 27.24 -3.52 -0.60
C LEU A 159 26.68 -3.28 -2.01
N GLN A 160 26.83 -2.09 -2.57
CA GLN A 160 26.27 -1.74 -3.88
C GLN A 160 26.64 -2.71 -5.00
N PRO A 161 27.87 -3.27 -5.09
CA PRO A 161 28.22 -4.27 -6.10
C PRO A 161 27.46 -5.60 -5.97
N LEU A 162 26.80 -5.84 -4.83
CA LEU A 162 26.05 -7.08 -4.53
C LEU A 162 24.54 -6.93 -4.79
N PHE A 163 24.08 -5.78 -5.26
CA PHE A 163 22.65 -5.50 -5.41
C PHE A 163 21.99 -6.33 -6.50
N VAL A 164 20.83 -6.88 -6.13
CA VAL A 164 19.84 -7.46 -7.05
C VAL A 164 18.60 -6.59 -6.96
N LEU A 165 18.31 -5.84 -8.02
CA LEU A 165 17.23 -4.87 -8.03
C LEU A 165 15.93 -5.49 -8.53
N GLY A 166 14.88 -5.46 -7.67
CA GLY A 166 13.52 -5.77 -8.05
C GLY A 166 12.80 -4.52 -8.58
N GLU A 167 11.95 -4.65 -9.57
CA GLU A 167 11.12 -3.54 -10.06
C GLU A 167 10.22 -2.97 -8.94
N ASN A 168 9.81 -3.82 -8.01
CA ASN A 168 9.00 -3.47 -6.85
C ASN A 168 9.32 -4.40 -5.67
N ILE A 169 8.74 -4.10 -4.51
CA ILE A 169 9.05 -4.83 -3.27
C ILE A 169 8.54 -6.28 -3.26
N ALA A 170 7.53 -6.62 -4.06
CA ALA A 170 7.05 -8.00 -4.18
C ALA A 170 8.04 -8.86 -4.96
N GLN A 171 8.62 -8.34 -6.04
CA GLN A 171 9.69 -9.01 -6.79
C GLN A 171 10.96 -9.14 -5.93
N THR A 172 11.29 -8.14 -5.13
CA THR A 172 12.39 -8.21 -4.17
C THR A 172 12.22 -9.37 -3.19
N TYR A 173 11.03 -9.51 -2.59
CA TYR A 173 10.70 -10.64 -1.74
C TYR A 173 10.85 -11.98 -2.49
N GLN A 174 10.39 -12.03 -3.73
CA GLN A 174 10.49 -13.24 -4.56
C GLN A 174 11.96 -13.65 -4.80
N PHE A 175 12.86 -12.70 -5.07
CA PHE A 175 14.28 -13.02 -5.24
C PHE A 175 14.88 -13.69 -4.00
N ILE A 176 14.49 -13.26 -2.80
CA ILE A 176 15.00 -13.83 -1.57
C ILE A 176 14.34 -15.19 -1.28
N SER A 177 13.02 -15.29 -1.40
CA SER A 177 12.26 -16.50 -1.11
C SER A 177 12.59 -17.67 -2.06
N THR A 178 13.08 -17.38 -3.28
CA THR A 178 13.49 -18.37 -4.28
C THR A 178 15.01 -18.61 -4.32
N GLY A 179 15.78 -17.95 -3.43
CA GLY A 179 17.23 -18.14 -3.32
C GLY A 179 18.06 -17.43 -4.40
N ASN A 180 17.47 -16.49 -5.16
CA ASN A 180 18.20 -15.62 -6.10
C ASN A 180 18.98 -14.50 -5.39
N ALA A 181 18.68 -14.25 -4.13
CA ALA A 181 19.47 -13.46 -3.20
C ALA A 181 19.40 -14.10 -1.81
N GLU A 182 20.49 -14.08 -1.08
CA GLU A 182 20.54 -14.68 0.26
C GLU A 182 19.74 -13.88 1.28
N LEU A 183 19.67 -12.56 1.12
CA LEU A 183 18.90 -11.65 1.97
C LEU A 183 18.54 -10.39 1.20
N GLY A 184 17.71 -9.54 1.79
CA GLY A 184 17.36 -8.25 1.19
C GLY A 184 16.42 -7.42 2.05
N PHE A 185 16.19 -6.20 1.60
CA PHE A 185 15.26 -5.27 2.25
C PHE A 185 13.86 -5.42 1.66
N ILE A 186 12.90 -5.72 2.53
CA ILE A 186 11.48 -5.93 2.19
C ILE A 186 10.55 -5.17 3.14
N ALA A 187 9.26 -5.17 2.84
CA ALA A 187 8.25 -4.62 3.76
C ALA A 187 7.90 -5.64 4.86
N LEU A 188 7.73 -5.18 6.10
CA LEU A 188 7.32 -6.05 7.21
C LEU A 188 6.01 -6.81 6.90
N SER A 189 5.07 -6.17 6.21
CA SER A 189 3.79 -6.76 5.79
C SER A 189 3.91 -8.06 4.97
N GLN A 190 5.06 -8.30 4.35
CA GLN A 190 5.28 -9.50 3.53
C GLN A 190 5.59 -10.74 4.37
N VAL A 191 6.15 -10.56 5.58
CA VAL A 191 6.67 -11.64 6.43
C VAL A 191 6.11 -11.66 7.86
N ILE A 192 5.27 -10.69 8.24
CA ILE A 192 4.64 -10.66 9.56
C ILE A 192 3.54 -11.69 9.68
N GLY A 193 3.53 -12.42 10.80
CA GLY A 193 2.46 -13.34 11.18
C GLY A 193 1.39 -12.70 12.05
N LYS A 194 0.38 -13.48 12.39
CA LYS A 194 -0.74 -13.05 13.23
C LYS A 194 -0.33 -12.68 14.65
N ASP A 195 0.80 -13.20 15.11
CA ASP A 195 1.40 -12.92 16.42
C ASP A 195 2.29 -11.67 16.44
N GLY A 196 2.36 -10.95 15.33
CA GLY A 196 3.19 -9.75 15.18
C GLY A 196 4.68 -10.03 14.97
N LYS A 197 5.07 -11.30 14.76
CA LYS A 197 6.46 -11.71 14.56
C LYS A 197 6.73 -12.10 13.11
N ILE A 198 7.99 -12.12 12.72
CA ILE A 198 8.42 -12.68 11.44
C ILE A 198 8.20 -14.20 11.49
N THR A 199 7.43 -14.73 10.52
CA THR A 199 6.95 -16.13 10.55
C THR A 199 7.94 -17.13 10.03
N GLU A 200 8.80 -16.75 9.10
CA GLU A 200 9.73 -17.65 8.40
C GLU A 200 11.08 -16.97 8.20
N GLY A 201 12.14 -17.78 8.16
CA GLY A 201 13.49 -17.30 7.96
C GLY A 201 14.07 -16.58 9.17
N SER A 202 14.76 -15.48 8.91
CA SER A 202 15.33 -14.59 9.92
C SER A 202 15.27 -13.14 9.44
N GLY A 203 15.14 -12.18 10.35
CA GLY A 203 15.02 -10.79 9.94
C GLY A 203 15.24 -9.79 11.07
N TRP A 204 15.62 -8.60 10.64
CA TRP A 204 15.80 -7.44 11.49
C TRP A 204 14.84 -6.34 11.07
N ILE A 205 13.89 -6.00 11.95
CA ILE A 205 13.04 -4.82 11.74
C ILE A 205 13.92 -3.60 11.89
N VAL A 206 14.05 -2.83 10.81
CA VAL A 206 14.97 -1.69 10.78
C VAL A 206 14.44 -0.59 11.70
N PRO A 207 15.29 -0.08 12.62
CA PRO A 207 14.92 1.05 13.47
C PRO A 207 14.57 2.31 12.67
N SER A 208 13.53 3.02 13.09
CA SER A 208 12.99 4.19 12.38
C SER A 208 13.96 5.38 12.29
N ASN A 209 15.02 5.41 13.10
CA ASN A 209 16.07 6.43 13.03
C ASN A 209 17.11 6.18 11.93
N LEU A 210 17.05 5.05 11.22
CA LEU A 210 17.98 4.71 10.13
C LEU A 210 17.46 5.08 8.74
N HIS A 211 16.21 5.45 8.61
CA HIS A 211 15.62 5.92 7.35
C HIS A 211 14.48 6.90 7.62
N SER A 212 14.12 7.67 6.61
CA SER A 212 12.94 8.54 6.65
C SER A 212 11.66 7.72 6.86
N PRO A 213 10.66 8.21 7.60
CA PRO A 213 9.38 7.52 7.76
C PRO A 213 8.75 7.19 6.40
N ILE A 214 8.25 5.96 6.24
CA ILE A 214 7.61 5.51 5.00
C ILE A 214 6.10 5.80 5.10
N PHE A 215 5.73 7.09 5.06
CA PHE A 215 4.33 7.52 4.96
C PHE A 215 3.77 7.08 3.61
N GLN A 216 2.59 6.50 3.62
CA GLN A 216 1.92 5.97 2.42
C GLN A 216 0.59 6.67 2.22
N ASP A 217 0.44 7.32 1.06
CA ASP A 217 -0.72 8.14 0.76
C ASP A 217 -1.63 7.52 -0.30
N ALA A 218 -2.92 7.70 -0.09
CA ALA A 218 -3.97 7.41 -1.06
C ALA A 218 -4.47 8.70 -1.69
N ILE A 219 -4.85 8.63 -2.98
CA ILE A 219 -5.41 9.78 -3.69
C ILE A 219 -6.49 9.34 -4.69
N LEU A 220 -7.51 10.17 -4.87
CA LEU A 220 -8.53 10.02 -5.91
C LEU A 220 -8.00 10.54 -7.24
N LEU A 221 -8.00 9.71 -8.25
CA LEU A 221 -7.62 10.11 -9.61
C LEU A 221 -8.82 10.75 -10.32
N LYS A 222 -8.57 11.67 -11.28
CA LYS A 222 -9.65 12.34 -12.01
C LYS A 222 -10.59 11.38 -12.73
N LYS A 223 -10.06 10.24 -13.21
CA LYS A 223 -10.88 9.20 -13.85
C LYS A 223 -11.89 8.55 -12.91
N GLY A 224 -11.60 8.54 -11.59
CA GLY A 224 -12.50 8.00 -10.57
C GLY A 224 -13.49 9.02 -9.99
N ALA A 225 -13.42 10.30 -10.40
CA ALA A 225 -14.23 11.35 -9.77
C ALA A 225 -15.74 11.13 -9.87
N GLU A 226 -16.20 10.51 -10.96
CA GLU A 226 -17.62 10.21 -11.20
C GLU A 226 -18.01 8.77 -10.80
N ASN A 227 -17.05 7.92 -10.45
CA ASN A 227 -17.31 6.55 -9.98
C ASN A 227 -17.63 6.54 -8.50
N PRO A 228 -18.86 6.21 -8.05
CA PRO A 228 -19.23 6.26 -6.64
C PRO A 228 -18.40 5.32 -5.75
N ALA A 229 -17.85 4.23 -6.30
CA ALA A 229 -17.00 3.29 -5.58
C ALA A 229 -15.64 3.90 -5.19
N ALA A 230 -15.10 4.85 -5.97
CA ALA A 230 -13.78 5.43 -5.71
C ALA A 230 -13.73 6.28 -4.43
N PRO A 231 -14.55 7.32 -4.22
CA PRO A 231 -14.59 8.04 -2.96
C PRO A 231 -15.09 7.17 -1.80
N ALA A 232 -15.96 6.18 -2.04
CA ALA A 232 -16.39 5.23 -1.02
C ALA A 232 -15.22 4.39 -0.51
N LEU A 233 -14.33 3.91 -1.39
CA LEU A 233 -13.13 3.18 -0.99
C LEU A 233 -12.18 4.05 -0.16
N LEU A 234 -11.92 5.29 -0.57
CA LEU A 234 -11.07 6.22 0.18
C LEU A 234 -11.64 6.54 1.58
N LYS A 235 -12.97 6.64 1.68
CA LYS A 235 -13.64 6.77 2.97
C LYS A 235 -13.52 5.49 3.80
N PHE A 236 -13.67 4.32 3.18
CA PHE A 236 -13.55 3.03 3.86
C PHE A 236 -12.14 2.79 4.42
N LEU A 237 -11.09 3.20 3.70
CA LEU A 237 -9.70 3.13 4.18
C LEU A 237 -9.48 3.85 5.52
N LYS A 238 -10.30 4.86 5.82
CA LYS A 238 -10.27 5.60 7.10
C LYS A 238 -11.16 4.97 8.18
N SER A 239 -11.89 3.91 7.88
CA SER A 239 -12.77 3.23 8.84
C SER A 239 -11.99 2.45 9.90
N PRO A 240 -12.55 2.24 11.09
CA PRO A 240 -11.94 1.40 12.12
C PRO A 240 -11.64 -0.02 11.63
N GLU A 241 -12.47 -0.58 10.75
CA GLU A 241 -12.29 -1.92 10.17
C GLU A 241 -11.04 -1.98 9.27
N ALA A 242 -10.90 -1.05 8.32
CA ALA A 242 -9.72 -0.97 7.46
C ALA A 242 -8.45 -0.68 8.27
N GLN A 243 -8.53 0.21 9.26
CA GLN A 243 -7.40 0.52 10.15
C GLN A 243 -6.96 -0.69 10.98
N ALA A 244 -7.89 -1.53 11.44
CA ALA A 244 -7.57 -2.77 12.14
C ALA A 244 -6.82 -3.75 11.23
N ILE A 245 -7.25 -3.88 9.96
CA ILE A 245 -6.55 -4.68 8.95
C ILE A 245 -5.14 -4.12 8.71
N ILE A 246 -5.00 -2.81 8.52
CA ILE A 246 -3.70 -2.15 8.30
C ILE A 246 -2.73 -2.48 9.45
N ARG A 247 -3.16 -2.31 10.71
CA ARG A 247 -2.34 -2.66 11.89
C ARG A 247 -1.98 -4.15 11.97
N LYS A 248 -2.92 -5.04 11.62
CA LYS A 248 -2.71 -6.50 11.59
C LYS A 248 -1.52 -6.90 10.71
N TYR A 249 -1.27 -6.14 9.63
CA TYR A 249 -0.14 -6.37 8.73
C TYR A 249 1.11 -5.56 9.10
N GLY A 250 1.21 -5.05 10.34
CA GLY A 250 2.41 -4.44 10.88
C GLY A 250 2.65 -2.98 10.50
N TYR A 251 1.68 -2.34 9.87
CA TYR A 251 1.73 -0.89 9.63
C TYR A 251 1.35 -0.11 10.87
N ASP A 252 1.96 1.06 11.03
CA ASP A 252 1.43 2.08 11.92
C ASP A 252 0.41 2.95 11.14
N LEU A 253 -0.44 3.65 11.88
CA LEU A 253 -1.28 4.69 11.31
C LEU A 253 -0.61 6.05 11.57
N ALA A 254 -0.78 6.98 10.63
CA ALA A 254 -0.46 8.37 10.94
C ALA A 254 -1.39 8.84 12.06
N ASP A 255 -0.84 9.48 13.07
CA ASP A 255 -1.65 10.17 14.08
C ASP A 255 -2.56 11.14 13.33
N GLN A 256 -3.85 10.88 13.33
CA GLN A 256 -4.81 11.83 12.78
C GLN A 256 -4.90 12.99 13.76
N PRO A 257 -4.83 14.25 13.30
CA PRO A 257 -4.97 15.42 14.15
C PRO A 257 -6.35 15.47 14.80
#